data_570b4fb0567d36ac287f40028b9328ed
#
_entry.id   570b4fb0567d36ac287f40028b9328ed
#
_cell.length_a   1.000
_cell.length_b   1.000
_cell.length_c   1.000
_cell.angle_alpha   90.00
_cell.angle_beta   90.00
_cell.angle_gamma   90.00
#
_symmetry.space_group_name_H-M   'P 1'
#
loop_
_entity.id
_entity.type
_entity.pdbx_description
1 polymer ?
#
loop_
_entity_poly.entity_id
_entity_poly.type
_entity_poly.pdbx_seq_one_letter_code
_entity_poly.pdbx_strand_id
1 'polypeptide(L)'
;MKKIIILIPLYNDWKSVSKLLNEIDSQITNWESSVSIVIVNDASTEKRSGLSSTYKKIQFIKILNMKVNRVHQRCIAAGLKYIYENENFDRVIIMDGDGEDRPEELNDFFNKAQEKPN
;
A
#
# COMPACT_ATOMS: atom_id res chain seq x y z
N MET A 1 -7.76 1.31 -18.31
CA MET A 1 -6.72 0.83 -17.34
C MET A 1 -7.31 0.88 -15.94
N LYS A 2 -7.25 -0.22 -15.23
CA LYS A 2 -7.72 -0.26 -13.85
C LYS A 2 -6.75 0.45 -12.92
N LYS A 3 -7.29 1.10 -11.92
CA LYS A 3 -6.51 1.80 -10.91
C LYS A 3 -6.60 1.02 -9.60
N ILE A 4 -5.46 0.54 -9.14
CA ILE A 4 -5.37 -0.26 -7.93
C ILE A 4 -4.58 0.53 -6.89
N ILE A 5 -5.12 0.58 -5.67
CA ILE A 5 -4.42 1.21 -4.56
C ILE A 5 -4.11 0.13 -3.53
N ILE A 6 -2.87 0.08 -3.09
CA ILE A 6 -2.44 -0.81 -2.02
C ILE A 6 -2.33 0.02 -0.75
N LEU A 7 -3.08 -0.36 0.27
CA LEU A 7 -3.12 0.31 1.56
C LEU A 7 -2.26 -0.45 2.56
N ILE A 8 -1.30 0.24 3.16
CA ILE A 8 -0.35 -0.38 4.08
C ILE A 8 -0.34 0.38 5.40
N PRO A 9 -0.87 -0.20 6.49
CA PRO A 9 -0.70 0.39 7.82
C PRO A 9 0.73 0.13 8.31
N LEU A 10 1.28 1.09 9.03
CA LEU A 10 2.68 1.05 9.45
C LEU A 10 2.87 1.66 10.84
N TYR A 11 3.66 1.01 11.68
CA TYR A 11 4.16 1.59 12.91
C TYR A 11 5.63 1.19 13.08
N ASN A 12 6.54 2.18 12.97
CA ASN A 12 7.98 2.02 13.22
C ASN A 12 8.70 0.93 12.42
N ASP A 13 8.15 0.52 11.29
CA ASP A 13 8.78 -0.56 10.50
C ASP A 13 9.06 -0.10 9.08
N TRP A 14 9.75 1.03 8.97
CA TRP A 14 10.05 1.63 7.67
C TRP A 14 10.92 0.74 6.79
N LYS A 15 11.83 -0.05 7.40
CA LYS A 15 12.68 -0.95 6.63
C LYS A 15 11.87 -2.04 5.94
N SER A 16 10.94 -2.65 6.67
CA SER A 16 10.09 -3.69 6.09
C SER A 16 9.21 -3.13 4.99
N VAL A 17 8.65 -1.93 5.21
CA VAL A 17 7.82 -1.29 4.20
C VAL A 17 8.64 -0.95 2.96
N SER A 18 9.85 -0.44 3.13
CA SER A 18 10.72 -0.13 2.00
C SER A 18 11.01 -1.37 1.17
N LYS A 19 11.33 -2.47 1.84
CA LYS A 19 11.56 -3.74 1.16
C LYS A 19 10.31 -4.21 0.44
N LEU A 20 9.16 -4.11 1.11
CA LEU A 20 7.88 -4.50 0.52
C LEU A 20 7.58 -3.69 -0.73
N LEU A 21 7.80 -2.37 -0.69
CA LEU A 21 7.53 -1.53 -1.85
C LEU A 21 8.42 -1.89 -3.04
N ASN A 22 9.69 -2.19 -2.79
CA ASN A 22 10.60 -2.62 -3.86
C ASN A 22 10.13 -3.92 -4.49
N GLU A 23 9.68 -4.86 -3.67
CA GLU A 23 9.18 -6.14 -4.17
C GLU A 23 7.88 -5.97 -4.93
N ILE A 24 6.98 -5.11 -4.44
CA ILE A 24 5.74 -4.80 -5.15
C ILE A 24 6.05 -4.20 -6.52
N ASP A 25 6.94 -3.22 -6.56
CA ASP A 25 7.31 -2.55 -7.82
C ASP A 25 7.84 -3.55 -8.84
N SER A 26 8.60 -4.53 -8.38
CA SER A 26 9.13 -5.60 -9.22
C SER A 26 8.02 -6.53 -9.71
N GLN A 27 7.11 -6.91 -8.82
CA GLN A 27 6.04 -7.85 -9.15
C GLN A 27 5.04 -7.30 -10.16
N ILE A 28 4.77 -5.99 -10.09
CA ILE A 28 3.75 -5.38 -10.95
C ILE A 28 4.30 -4.87 -12.28
N THR A 29 5.54 -5.17 -12.60
CA THR A 29 6.22 -4.64 -13.78
C THR A 29 5.43 -4.90 -15.06
N ASN A 30 4.81 -6.06 -15.19
CA ASN A 30 4.08 -6.45 -16.39
C ASN A 30 2.57 -6.23 -16.29
N TRP A 31 2.10 -5.59 -15.24
CA TRP A 31 0.68 -5.34 -15.08
C TRP A 31 0.24 -4.19 -15.98
N GLU A 32 -0.94 -4.33 -16.56
CA GLU A 32 -1.56 -3.24 -17.33
C GLU A 32 -2.19 -2.21 -16.41
N SER A 33 -2.53 -2.61 -15.19
CA SER A 33 -3.18 -1.72 -14.23
C SER A 33 -2.20 -0.70 -13.67
N SER A 34 -2.74 0.45 -13.29
CA SER A 34 -2.00 1.47 -12.55
C SER A 34 -2.04 1.11 -11.07
N VAL A 35 -0.89 1.11 -10.41
CA VAL A 35 -0.79 0.76 -8.99
C VAL A 35 -0.19 1.92 -8.22
N SER A 36 -0.83 2.29 -7.12
CA SER A 36 -0.37 3.35 -6.23
C SER A 36 -0.45 2.86 -4.79
N ILE A 37 0.30 3.51 -3.92
CA ILE A 37 0.44 3.09 -2.52
C ILE A 37 -0.07 4.19 -1.61
N VAL A 38 -0.85 3.81 -0.59
CA VAL A 38 -1.21 4.69 0.51
C VAL A 38 -0.72 4.03 1.80
N ILE A 39 0.19 4.69 2.48
CA ILE A 39 0.73 4.22 3.76
C ILE A 39 0.08 5.02 4.86
N VAL A 40 -0.51 4.34 5.85
CA VAL A 40 -1.02 5.00 7.05
C VAL A 40 0.01 4.81 8.15
N ASN A 41 0.71 5.90 8.48
CA ASN A 41 1.72 5.90 9.52
C ASN A 41 1.05 6.13 10.86
N ASP A 42 1.04 5.10 11.71
CA ASP A 42 0.32 5.10 12.99
C ASP A 42 1.17 5.75 14.08
N ALA A 43 1.49 7.03 13.89
CA ALA A 43 2.25 7.83 14.84
C ALA A 43 3.61 7.18 15.20
N SER A 44 4.33 6.74 14.15
CA SER A 44 5.67 6.17 14.35
C SER A 44 6.60 7.17 15.02
N THR A 45 7.41 6.68 15.93
CA THR A 45 8.42 7.51 16.61
C THR A 45 9.73 7.55 15.83
N GLU A 46 9.96 6.56 14.96
CA GLU A 46 11.14 6.53 14.13
C GLU A 46 10.95 7.39 12.88
N LYS A 47 12.03 7.98 12.42
CA LYS A 47 12.01 8.75 11.19
C LYS A 47 11.84 7.83 10.00
N ARG A 48 11.10 8.29 9.01
CA ARG A 48 10.98 7.59 7.74
C ARG A 48 12.36 7.43 7.10
N SER A 49 12.67 6.22 6.69
CA SER A 49 13.96 5.92 6.07
C SER A 49 13.81 4.80 5.06
N GLY A 50 14.74 4.73 4.13
CA GLY A 50 14.82 3.63 3.19
C GLY A 50 13.87 3.66 2.02
N LEU A 51 12.95 4.62 1.96
CA LEU A 51 12.06 4.72 0.82
C LEU A 51 12.79 5.30 -0.37
N SER A 52 12.67 4.63 -1.51
CA SER A 52 13.23 5.13 -2.75
C SER A 52 12.47 6.37 -3.22
N SER A 53 13.16 7.26 -3.91
CA SER A 53 12.51 8.41 -4.51
C SER A 53 11.86 8.08 -5.84
N THR A 54 12.24 6.95 -6.44
CA THR A 54 11.73 6.57 -7.75
C THR A 54 11.42 5.09 -7.79
N TYR A 55 10.28 4.77 -8.42
CA TYR A 55 9.86 3.40 -8.68
C TYR A 55 9.53 3.30 -10.16
N LYS A 56 9.68 2.12 -10.73
CA LYS A 56 9.46 1.92 -12.17
C LYS A 56 7.99 1.88 -12.52
N LYS A 57 7.17 1.29 -11.66
CA LYS A 57 5.77 1.01 -11.97
C LYS A 57 4.80 1.65 -11.00
N ILE A 58 5.16 1.79 -9.74
CA ILE A 58 4.31 2.44 -8.74
C ILE A 58 4.12 3.90 -9.15
N GLN A 59 2.85 4.33 -9.27
CA GLN A 59 2.52 5.66 -9.76
C GLN A 59 2.77 6.75 -8.72
N PHE A 60 2.31 6.51 -7.48
CA PHE A 60 2.57 7.46 -6.41
C PHE A 60 2.52 6.72 -5.06
N ILE A 61 3.13 7.36 -4.08
CA ILE A 61 3.08 6.90 -2.69
C ILE A 61 2.64 8.08 -1.85
N LYS A 62 1.54 7.91 -1.13
CA LYS A 62 1.05 8.92 -0.20
C LYS A 62 1.14 8.37 1.21
N ILE A 63 1.56 9.23 2.14
CA ILE A 63 1.72 8.85 3.53
C ILE A 63 0.76 9.69 4.35
N LEU A 64 -0.15 9.00 5.05
CA LEU A 64 -1.08 9.63 5.97
C LEU A 64 -0.52 9.46 7.38
N ASN A 65 -0.26 10.57 8.05
CA ASN A 65 0.32 10.52 9.40
C ASN A 65 -0.78 10.68 10.44
N MET A 66 -0.96 9.67 11.28
CA MET A 66 -1.89 9.74 12.40
C MET A 66 -1.20 10.52 13.53
N LYS A 67 -1.97 11.33 14.25
CA LYS A 67 -1.41 12.16 15.32
C LYS A 67 -1.09 11.37 16.58
N VAL A 68 -1.87 10.33 16.84
CA VAL A 68 -1.63 9.46 17.99
C VAL A 68 -1.74 8.02 17.52
N ASN A 69 -1.04 7.11 18.22
CA ASN A 69 -1.09 5.70 17.90
C ASN A 69 -2.54 5.20 18.04
N ARG A 70 -3.00 4.51 17.03
CA ARG A 70 -4.31 3.88 17.01
C ARG A 70 -4.11 2.40 16.80
N VAL A 71 -5.13 1.61 17.13
CA VAL A 71 -5.02 0.20 16.82
C VAL A 71 -5.06 0.00 15.30
N HIS A 72 -4.45 -1.08 14.87
CA HIS A 72 -4.29 -1.42 13.45
C HIS A 72 -5.57 -1.24 12.63
N GLN A 73 -6.71 -1.71 13.16
CA GLN A 73 -7.98 -1.62 12.45
C GLN A 73 -8.42 -0.17 12.19
N ARG A 74 -8.11 0.73 13.11
CA ARG A 74 -8.46 2.14 12.92
C ARG A 74 -7.60 2.79 11.85
N CYS A 75 -6.35 2.35 11.74
CA CYS A 75 -5.48 2.83 10.68
C CYS A 75 -5.99 2.42 9.31
N ILE A 76 -6.46 1.18 9.19
CA ILE A 76 -7.05 0.71 7.95
C ILE A 76 -8.31 1.51 7.63
N ALA A 77 -9.17 1.73 8.63
CA ALA A 77 -10.40 2.50 8.42
C ALA A 77 -10.09 3.93 7.99
N ALA A 78 -9.11 4.58 8.61
CA ALA A 78 -8.71 5.93 8.24
C ALA A 78 -8.17 5.98 6.82
N GLY A 79 -7.37 5.00 6.45
CA GLY A 79 -6.82 4.91 5.10
C GLY A 79 -7.90 4.71 4.05
N LEU A 80 -8.86 3.82 4.32
CA LEU A 80 -9.96 3.58 3.41
C LEU A 80 -10.82 4.83 3.24
N LYS A 81 -11.09 5.53 4.34
CA LYS A 81 -11.85 6.78 4.27
C LYS A 81 -11.15 7.80 3.37
N TYR A 82 -9.85 7.98 3.57
CA TYR A 82 -9.07 8.89 2.74
C TYR A 82 -9.16 8.51 1.27
N ILE A 83 -8.98 7.22 0.96
CA ILE A 83 -9.01 6.74 -0.42
C ILE A 83 -10.37 7.00 -1.05
N TYR A 84 -11.45 6.66 -0.37
CA TYR A 84 -12.79 6.88 -0.88
C TYR A 84 -13.09 8.35 -1.13
N GLU A 85 -12.59 9.23 -0.29
CA GLU A 85 -12.90 10.66 -0.40
C GLU A 85 -11.99 11.40 -1.38
N ASN A 86 -10.78 10.91 -1.62
CA ASN A 86 -9.76 11.69 -2.31
C ASN A 86 -9.14 11.05 -3.53
N GLU A 87 -9.34 9.75 -3.75
CA GLU A 87 -8.67 9.05 -4.85
C GLU A 87 -9.66 8.39 -5.78
N ASN A 88 -9.26 8.26 -7.04
CA ASN A 88 -9.98 7.44 -8.00
C ASN A 88 -9.35 6.05 -8.00
N PHE A 89 -10.18 5.02 -7.88
CA PHE A 89 -9.67 3.65 -7.85
C PHE A 89 -10.74 2.66 -8.28
N ASP A 90 -10.29 1.50 -8.74
CA ASP A 90 -11.17 0.37 -9.06
C ASP A 90 -11.08 -0.70 -8.00
N ARG A 91 -9.91 -0.86 -7.39
CA ARG A 91 -9.68 -1.88 -6.35
C ARG A 91 -8.75 -1.35 -5.28
N VAL A 92 -8.96 -1.79 -4.04
CA VAL A 92 -8.05 -1.54 -2.93
C VAL A 92 -7.59 -2.88 -2.39
N ILE A 93 -6.28 -3.03 -2.23
CA ILE A 93 -5.68 -4.22 -1.62
C ILE A 93 -5.02 -3.77 -0.33
N ILE A 94 -5.31 -4.46 0.77
CA ILE A 94 -4.72 -4.16 2.07
C ILE A 94 -3.58 -5.14 2.34
N MET A 95 -2.38 -4.62 2.62
CA MET A 95 -1.23 -5.44 2.96
C MET A 95 -0.58 -4.92 4.24
N ASP A 96 -0.12 -5.81 5.09
CA ASP A 96 0.63 -5.42 6.28
C ASP A 96 2.06 -5.09 5.92
N GLY A 97 2.59 -4.02 6.54
CA GLY A 97 3.96 -3.60 6.30
C GLY A 97 4.98 -4.27 7.21
N ASP A 98 4.57 -5.29 7.97
CA ASP A 98 5.44 -5.95 8.94
C ASP A 98 6.21 -7.15 8.36
N GLY A 99 6.03 -7.42 7.06
CA GLY A 99 6.74 -8.50 6.41
C GLY A 99 6.03 -9.84 6.44
N GLU A 100 4.85 -9.91 7.04
CA GLU A 100 4.09 -11.16 7.06
C GLU A 100 3.44 -11.47 5.72
N ASP A 101 3.03 -10.44 4.99
CA ASP A 101 2.48 -10.64 3.66
C ASP A 101 3.59 -10.88 2.66
N ARG A 102 3.33 -11.78 1.73
CA ARG A 102 4.31 -12.13 0.72
C ARG A 102 3.99 -11.44 -0.60
N PRO A 103 4.88 -10.58 -1.08
CA PRO A 103 4.65 -9.91 -2.36
C PRO A 103 4.46 -10.86 -3.53
N GLU A 104 5.07 -12.04 -3.49
CA GLU A 104 4.90 -13.02 -4.55
C GLU A 104 3.47 -13.56 -4.65
N GLU A 105 2.66 -13.38 -3.59
CA GLU A 105 1.25 -13.75 -3.62
C GLU A 105 0.38 -12.63 -4.22
N LEU A 106 0.97 -11.49 -4.49
CA LEU A 106 0.24 -10.33 -4.99
C LEU A 106 -0.47 -10.62 -6.31
N ASN A 107 0.16 -11.40 -7.18
CA ASN A 107 -0.46 -11.78 -8.44
C ASN A 107 -1.75 -12.56 -8.24
N ASP A 108 -1.81 -13.40 -7.21
CA ASP A 108 -3.03 -14.15 -6.90
C ASP A 108 -4.14 -13.20 -6.46
N PHE A 109 -3.81 -12.23 -5.61
CA PHE A 109 -4.80 -11.21 -5.21
C PHE A 109 -5.29 -10.43 -6.41
N PHE A 110 -4.37 -10.03 -7.28
CA PHE A 110 -4.72 -9.27 -8.47
C PHE A 110 -5.62 -10.08 -9.39
N ASN A 111 -5.29 -11.34 -9.63
CA ASN A 111 -6.08 -12.20 -10.51
C ASN A 111 -7.48 -12.41 -9.95
N LYS A 112 -7.61 -12.61 -8.65
CA LYS A 112 -8.92 -12.76 -8.00
C LYS A 112 -9.75 -11.49 -8.15
N ALA A 113 -9.12 -10.33 -8.03
CA ALA A 113 -9.83 -9.06 -8.19
C ALA A 113 -10.32 -8.89 -9.62
N GLN A 114 -9.58 -9.41 -10.60
CA GLN A 114 -9.99 -9.36 -12.00
C GLN A 114 -11.16 -10.30 -12.29
N GLU A 115 -11.16 -11.46 -11.67
CA GLU A 115 -12.20 -12.47 -11.89
C GLU A 115 -13.55 -12.08 -11.32
N LYS A 116 -13.57 -11.17 -10.34
CA LYS A 116 -14.82 -10.74 -9.70
C LYS A 116 -15.08 -9.28 -10.00
N PRO A 117 -15.66 -9.00 -11.14
CA PRO A 117 -16.06 -7.63 -11.40
C PRO A 117 -17.15 -7.32 -10.40
N ASN A 118 -16.93 -6.39 -9.54
CA ASN A 118 -17.82 -6.05 -8.51
C ASN A 118 -19.02 -5.58 -8.66
#